data_e7484b6400b89785d4a0e73cfe97bae0
#
_entry.id   e7484b6400b89785d4a0e73cfe97bae0
#
_cell.length_a   1.000
_cell.length_b   1.000
_cell.length_c   1.000
_cell.angle_alpha   90.00
_cell.angle_beta   90.00
_cell.angle_gamma   90.00
#
_symmetry.space_group_name_H-M   'P 1'
#
loop_
_entity.id
_entity.type
_entity.pdbx_description
1 polymer ?
#
loop_
_entity_poly.entity_id
_entity_poly.type
_entity_poly.pdbx_seq_one_letter_code
_entity_poly.pdbx_strand_id
1 'polypeptide(L)'
;IWWYASKRQSKANVISLYPGGDEKRFYRVVFHRQHRDLVVDSYLPFILGEGRAVTVKNRQRRLFTNNASGSWNPYRGKSVWSHVPFEHPATFDTLAMHPDEKEAVIDDLMAFQESKEYYAKVGKAWKRGYLLYGPPGTGKSTMIAAMANFLDYDVYDAGEPADLDDISTGQQGLD
;
A
#
# COMPACT_ATOMS: atom_id res chain seq x y z
N ILE A 1 24.72 -14.58 -21.73
CA ILE A 1 23.69 -14.73 -20.71
C ILE A 1 22.33 -14.74 -21.40
N TRP A 2 21.53 -15.78 -21.14
CA TRP A 2 20.18 -15.92 -21.67
C TRP A 2 19.18 -15.92 -20.55
N TRP A 3 18.11 -15.14 -20.66
CA TRP A 3 17.03 -15.09 -19.71
C TRP A 3 15.78 -15.75 -20.28
N TYR A 4 15.15 -16.63 -19.50
CA TYR A 4 13.88 -17.26 -19.85
C TYR A 4 12.86 -16.97 -18.77
N ALA A 5 11.70 -16.45 -19.16
CA ALA A 5 10.54 -16.40 -18.29
C ALA A 5 9.71 -17.67 -18.52
N SER A 6 9.33 -18.36 -17.46
CA SER A 6 8.50 -19.56 -17.55
C SER A 6 7.32 -19.46 -16.59
N LYS A 7 6.14 -19.84 -17.10
CA LYS A 7 4.97 -20.12 -16.29
C LYS A 7 4.93 -21.63 -16.06
N ARG A 8 4.92 -22.06 -14.83
CA ARG A 8 4.70 -23.47 -14.50
C ARG A 8 3.20 -23.70 -14.47
N GLN A 9 2.61 -24.18 -15.57
CA GLN A 9 1.32 -24.83 -15.51
C GLN A 9 1.51 -26.12 -14.72
N SER A 10 0.81 -26.27 -13.60
CA SER A 10 0.72 -27.54 -12.94
C SER A 10 -0.01 -28.50 -13.87
N LYS A 11 0.69 -29.47 -14.46
CA LYS A 11 0.09 -30.64 -15.09
C LYS A 11 -0.45 -31.57 -14.01
N ALA A 12 -1.43 -31.12 -13.29
CA ALA A 12 -2.28 -32.02 -12.51
C ALA A 12 -3.55 -32.21 -13.36
N ASN A 13 -3.78 -33.41 -13.84
CA ASN A 13 -5.07 -33.86 -14.38
C ASN A 13 -6.12 -33.96 -13.23
N VAL A 14 -6.18 -32.96 -12.40
CA VAL A 14 -7.23 -32.76 -11.43
C VAL A 14 -8.05 -31.62 -11.97
N ILE A 15 -9.32 -31.89 -12.26
CA ILE A 15 -10.31 -30.85 -12.49
C ILE A 15 -10.33 -30.00 -11.20
N SER A 16 -9.50 -28.97 -11.19
CA SER A 16 -9.48 -27.99 -10.11
C SER A 16 -10.72 -27.12 -10.30
N LEU A 17 -11.71 -27.33 -9.47
CA LEU A 17 -12.89 -26.48 -9.34
C LEU A 17 -12.57 -25.06 -8.81
N TYR A 18 -11.29 -24.74 -8.63
CA TYR A 18 -10.80 -23.47 -8.14
C TYR A 18 -10.02 -22.75 -9.26
N PRO A 19 -10.58 -21.70 -9.87
CA PRO A 19 -9.78 -20.78 -10.67
C PRO A 19 -8.97 -19.91 -9.71
N GLY A 20 -7.72 -20.27 -9.45
CA GLY A 20 -6.87 -19.53 -8.53
C GLY A 20 -5.66 -20.30 -8.03
N GLY A 21 -5.14 -21.23 -8.81
CA GLY A 21 -3.82 -21.76 -8.53
C GLY A 21 -2.77 -20.65 -8.69
N ASP A 22 -2.01 -20.34 -7.63
CA ASP A 22 -0.86 -19.47 -7.68
C ASP A 22 0.07 -19.91 -8.81
N GLU A 23 0.01 -19.22 -9.95
CA GLU A 23 0.96 -19.40 -11.03
C GLU A 23 2.34 -18.94 -10.52
N LYS A 24 3.14 -19.84 -10.01
CA LYS A 24 4.52 -19.55 -9.61
C LYS A 24 5.32 -19.19 -10.86
N ARG A 25 5.46 -17.89 -11.08
CA ARG A 25 6.35 -17.36 -12.11
C ARG A 25 7.78 -17.49 -11.63
N PHE A 26 8.67 -17.94 -12.50
CA PHE A 26 10.09 -17.99 -12.21
C PHE A 26 10.91 -17.54 -13.42
N TYR A 27 12.06 -17.00 -13.16
CA TYR A 27 13.02 -16.64 -14.18
C TYR A 27 14.17 -17.65 -14.14
N ARG A 28 14.62 -18.06 -15.32
CA ARG A 28 15.78 -18.95 -15.46
C ARG A 28 16.88 -18.17 -16.17
N VAL A 29 18.05 -18.12 -15.53
CA VAL A 29 19.27 -17.55 -16.12
C VAL A 29 20.16 -18.71 -16.54
N VAL A 30 20.63 -18.69 -17.77
CA VAL A 30 21.57 -19.67 -18.31
C VAL A 30 22.85 -18.96 -18.73
N PHE A 31 23.98 -19.43 -18.27
CA PHE A 31 25.29 -18.86 -18.53
C PHE A 31 26.37 -19.93 -18.52
N HIS A 32 27.54 -19.64 -19.09
CA HIS A 32 28.67 -20.54 -19.08
C HIS A 32 29.27 -20.67 -17.68
N ARG A 33 29.65 -21.88 -17.26
CA ARG A 33 30.16 -22.19 -15.92
C ARG A 33 31.33 -21.29 -15.48
N GLN A 34 32.17 -20.88 -16.41
CA GLN A 34 33.32 -20.00 -16.20
C GLN A 34 32.92 -18.64 -15.61
N HIS A 35 31.68 -18.15 -15.86
CA HIS A 35 31.21 -16.85 -15.42
C HIS A 35 30.28 -16.94 -14.19
N ARG A 36 30.31 -18.07 -13.45
CA ARG A 36 29.40 -18.29 -12.33
C ARG A 36 29.53 -17.20 -11.27
N ASP A 37 30.75 -16.92 -10.84
CA ASP A 37 31.01 -15.98 -9.75
C ASP A 37 30.65 -14.54 -10.17
N LEU A 38 30.98 -14.15 -11.40
CA LEU A 38 30.57 -12.86 -11.97
C LEU A 38 29.03 -12.71 -12.00
N VAL A 39 28.33 -13.76 -12.40
CA VAL A 39 26.87 -13.70 -12.52
C VAL A 39 26.21 -13.71 -11.15
N VAL A 40 26.66 -14.55 -10.21
CA VAL A 40 26.03 -14.69 -8.89
C VAL A 40 26.37 -13.52 -7.97
N ASP A 41 27.63 -13.09 -7.96
CA ASP A 41 28.13 -12.14 -6.96
C ASP A 41 28.01 -10.67 -7.42
N SER A 42 27.92 -10.43 -8.73
CA SER A 42 27.85 -9.07 -9.25
C SER A 42 26.59 -8.81 -10.08
N TYR A 43 26.34 -9.61 -11.11
CA TYR A 43 25.26 -9.33 -12.06
C TYR A 43 23.87 -9.49 -11.45
N LEU A 44 23.60 -10.56 -10.71
CA LEU A 44 22.27 -10.77 -10.09
C LEU A 44 21.96 -9.71 -9.02
N PRO A 45 22.86 -9.38 -8.09
CA PRO A 45 22.62 -8.29 -7.15
C PRO A 45 22.38 -6.95 -7.84
N PHE A 46 23.14 -6.63 -8.89
CA PHE A 46 22.93 -5.43 -9.68
C PHE A 46 21.53 -5.38 -10.32
N ILE A 47 21.11 -6.43 -11.04
CA ILE A 47 19.79 -6.49 -11.68
C ILE A 47 18.66 -6.42 -10.63
N LEU A 48 18.82 -7.06 -9.48
CA LEU A 48 17.83 -7.00 -8.41
C LEU A 48 17.74 -5.59 -7.80
N GLY A 49 18.89 -4.91 -7.67
CA GLY A 49 18.95 -3.52 -7.22
C GLY A 49 18.23 -2.58 -8.19
N GLU A 50 18.59 -2.66 -9.47
CA GLU A 50 17.95 -1.88 -10.54
C GLU A 50 16.45 -2.17 -10.66
N GLY A 51 16.04 -3.44 -10.59
CA GLY A 51 14.63 -3.82 -10.61
C GLY A 51 13.84 -3.22 -9.45
N ARG A 52 14.42 -3.16 -8.26
CA ARG A 52 13.80 -2.47 -7.11
C ARG A 52 13.71 -0.96 -7.33
N ALA A 53 14.78 -0.34 -7.83
CA ALA A 53 14.81 1.10 -8.12
C ALA A 53 13.74 1.48 -9.17
N VAL A 54 13.59 0.68 -10.24
CA VAL A 54 12.54 0.87 -11.25
C VAL A 54 11.15 0.69 -10.65
N THR A 55 10.96 -0.31 -9.78
CA THR A 55 9.67 -0.56 -9.12
C THR A 55 9.29 0.62 -8.21
N VAL A 56 10.24 1.16 -7.47
CA VAL A 56 10.02 2.35 -6.62
C VAL A 56 9.70 3.57 -7.48
N LYS A 57 10.48 3.80 -8.56
CA LYS A 57 10.30 4.95 -9.46
C LYS A 57 8.95 4.92 -10.21
N ASN A 58 8.47 3.71 -10.56
CA ASN A 58 7.22 3.52 -11.28
C ASN A 58 6.05 3.18 -10.33
N ARG A 59 6.23 3.37 -9.02
CA ARG A 59 5.17 3.16 -8.04
C ARG A 59 4.05 4.17 -8.29
N GLN A 60 2.90 3.67 -8.71
CA GLN A 60 1.67 4.45 -8.71
C GLN A 60 1.07 4.38 -7.31
N ARG A 61 0.85 5.55 -6.71
CA ARG A 61 0.10 5.66 -5.45
C ARG A 61 -1.31 5.14 -5.63
N ARG A 62 -1.87 4.59 -4.58
CA ARG A 62 -3.19 3.96 -4.60
C ARG A 62 -4.07 4.52 -3.50
N LEU A 63 -5.33 4.68 -3.83
CA LEU A 63 -6.39 4.88 -2.86
C LEU A 63 -7.05 3.53 -2.60
N PHE A 64 -6.99 3.08 -1.37
CA PHE A 64 -7.64 1.86 -0.90
C PHE A 64 -8.93 2.23 -0.18
N THR A 65 -10.03 1.59 -0.57
CA THR A 65 -11.33 1.75 0.08
C THR A 65 -11.77 0.44 0.70
N ASN A 66 -12.34 0.51 1.89
CA ASN A 66 -12.92 -0.66 2.56
C ASN A 66 -14.25 -1.01 1.91
N ASN A 67 -14.36 -2.24 1.40
CA ASN A 67 -15.61 -2.78 0.88
C ASN A 67 -16.43 -3.38 2.01
N ALA A 68 -17.14 -2.54 2.76
CA ALA A 68 -18.02 -2.97 3.84
C ALA A 68 -19.24 -3.81 3.34
N SER A 69 -19.64 -3.66 2.08
CA SER A 69 -20.70 -4.49 1.47
C SER A 69 -20.15 -5.86 1.04
N GLY A 70 -19.70 -6.64 2.01
CA GLY A 70 -19.27 -7.99 1.79
C GLY A 70 -20.46 -8.91 1.57
N SER A 71 -20.85 -9.19 0.35
CA SER A 71 -21.32 -10.52 0.04
C SER A 71 -20.15 -11.48 0.41
N TRP A 72 -20.17 -11.96 1.64
CA TRP A 72 -19.21 -12.94 2.14
C TRP A 72 -19.29 -14.19 1.27
N ASN A 73 -18.36 -14.34 0.38
CA ASN A 73 -18.23 -15.55 -0.41
C ASN A 73 -17.00 -16.32 0.13
N PRO A 74 -17.21 -17.40 0.91
CA PRO A 74 -16.13 -18.14 1.56
C PRO A 74 -15.14 -18.76 0.58
N TYR A 75 -15.47 -18.81 -0.73
CA TYR A 75 -14.68 -19.43 -1.77
C TYR A 75 -13.80 -18.46 -2.59
N ARG A 76 -14.01 -17.15 -2.44
CA ARG A 76 -13.12 -16.13 -2.98
C ARG A 76 -12.42 -15.46 -1.81
N GLY A 77 -11.12 -15.68 -1.65
CA GLY A 77 -10.28 -14.92 -0.75
C GLY A 77 -10.39 -13.44 -1.09
N LYS A 78 -11.40 -12.74 -0.55
CA LYS A 78 -11.61 -11.32 -0.81
C LYS A 78 -10.62 -10.54 0.01
N SER A 79 -9.81 -9.77 -0.67
CA SER A 79 -9.23 -8.58 -0.06
C SER A 79 -10.37 -7.69 0.42
N VAL A 80 -10.37 -7.38 1.72
CA VAL A 80 -11.31 -6.43 2.34
C VAL A 80 -11.18 -5.05 1.70
N TRP A 81 -10.03 -4.79 1.07
CA TRP A 81 -9.66 -3.54 0.43
C TRP A 81 -9.70 -3.66 -1.08
N SER A 82 -10.45 -2.78 -1.74
CA SER A 82 -10.28 -2.48 -3.18
C SER A 82 -9.39 -1.26 -3.35
N HIS A 83 -8.77 -1.11 -4.52
CA HIS A 83 -7.91 0.03 -4.78
C HIS A 83 -8.07 0.57 -6.19
N VAL A 84 -7.87 1.87 -6.31
CA VAL A 84 -7.75 2.60 -7.58
C VAL A 84 -6.44 3.40 -7.59
N PRO A 85 -5.90 3.77 -8.76
CA PRO A 85 -4.80 4.73 -8.81
C PRO A 85 -5.18 6.02 -8.09
N PHE A 86 -4.27 6.56 -7.27
CA PHE A 86 -4.48 7.82 -6.57
C PHE A 86 -3.85 8.96 -7.37
N GLU A 87 -4.68 9.67 -8.14
CA GLU A 87 -4.29 10.76 -9.04
C GLU A 87 -4.93 12.09 -8.59
N HIS A 88 -4.85 12.40 -7.30
CA HIS A 88 -5.41 13.64 -6.79
C HIS A 88 -4.44 14.80 -7.03
N PRO A 89 -4.89 15.95 -7.62
CA PRO A 89 -4.02 17.06 -7.99
C PRO A 89 -3.58 17.96 -6.82
N ALA A 90 -4.12 17.74 -5.61
CA ALA A 90 -3.83 18.60 -4.46
C ALA A 90 -2.35 18.50 -4.04
N THR A 91 -1.75 19.66 -3.86
CA THR A 91 -0.42 19.86 -3.26
C THR A 91 -0.53 20.88 -2.15
N PHE A 92 0.50 21.02 -1.31
CA PHE A 92 0.52 22.08 -0.32
C PHE A 92 0.43 23.47 -0.97
N ASP A 93 0.93 23.66 -2.20
CA ASP A 93 0.83 24.94 -2.93
C ASP A 93 -0.59 25.27 -3.35
N THR A 94 -1.41 24.26 -3.64
CA THR A 94 -2.81 24.44 -4.06
C THR A 94 -3.79 24.56 -2.90
N LEU A 95 -3.34 24.35 -1.65
CA LEU A 95 -4.19 24.48 -0.47
C LEU A 95 -4.39 25.97 -0.10
N ALA A 96 -5.65 26.36 0.06
CA ALA A 96 -6.05 27.65 0.64
C ALA A 96 -5.91 27.60 2.17
N MET A 97 -4.70 27.81 2.66
CA MET A 97 -4.33 27.73 4.07
C MET A 97 -3.37 28.86 4.41
N HIS A 98 -3.36 29.32 5.67
CA HIS A 98 -2.39 30.34 6.10
C HIS A 98 -0.96 29.82 5.92
N PRO A 99 -0.03 30.64 5.38
CA PRO A 99 1.34 30.18 5.09
C PRO A 99 2.04 29.55 6.29
N ASP A 100 1.97 30.18 7.46
CA ASP A 100 2.65 29.70 8.68
C ASP A 100 2.10 28.34 9.14
N GLU A 101 0.78 28.12 9.05
CA GLU A 101 0.16 26.83 9.37
C GLU A 101 0.57 25.75 8.37
N LYS A 102 0.68 26.13 7.09
CA LYS A 102 1.14 25.24 6.04
C LYS A 102 2.58 24.78 6.29
N GLU A 103 3.47 25.72 6.59
CA GLU A 103 4.87 25.45 6.90
C GLU A 103 5.00 24.57 8.15
N ALA A 104 4.25 24.87 9.21
CA ALA A 104 4.26 24.06 10.42
C ALA A 104 3.84 22.61 10.18
N VAL A 105 2.87 22.36 9.30
CA VAL A 105 2.47 20.99 8.96
C VAL A 105 3.53 20.28 8.13
N ILE A 106 4.15 20.97 7.17
CA ILE A 106 5.23 20.40 6.35
C ILE A 106 6.42 20.02 7.23
N ASP A 107 6.83 20.91 8.14
CA ASP A 107 7.94 20.66 9.07
C ASP A 107 7.66 19.46 9.99
N ASP A 108 6.43 19.36 10.52
CA ASP A 108 6.04 18.22 11.36
C ASP A 108 6.05 16.89 10.57
N LEU A 109 5.61 16.91 9.32
CA LEU A 109 5.66 15.73 8.44
C LEU A 109 7.09 15.29 8.13
N MET A 110 7.98 16.23 7.84
CA MET A 110 9.40 15.97 7.58
C MET A 110 10.09 15.44 8.84
N ALA A 111 9.90 16.09 9.97
CA ALA A 111 10.44 15.65 11.25
C ALA A 111 9.95 14.23 11.64
N PHE A 112 8.68 13.93 11.37
CA PHE A 112 8.15 12.58 11.58
C PHE A 112 8.81 11.56 10.64
N GLN A 113 8.99 11.87 9.36
CA GLN A 113 9.62 10.98 8.40
C GLN A 113 11.07 10.63 8.80
N GLU A 114 11.82 11.60 9.30
CA GLU A 114 13.19 11.42 9.77
C GLU A 114 13.29 10.71 11.13
N SER A 115 12.23 10.74 11.92
CA SER A 115 12.23 10.19 13.29
C SER A 115 12.11 8.66 13.38
N LYS A 116 12.08 7.93 12.26
CA LYS A 116 11.88 6.47 12.22
C LYS A 116 12.84 5.70 13.14
N GLU A 117 14.13 6.04 13.11
CA GLU A 117 15.14 5.39 13.94
C GLU A 117 14.95 5.71 15.43
N TYR A 118 14.53 6.93 15.76
CA TYR A 118 14.24 7.31 17.12
C TYR A 118 13.09 6.48 17.70
N TYR A 119 11.98 6.32 16.95
CA TYR A 119 10.85 5.48 17.37
C TYR A 119 11.28 4.02 17.61
N ALA A 120 12.14 3.48 16.75
CA ALA A 120 12.67 2.13 16.92
C ALA A 120 13.52 2.01 18.20
N LYS A 121 14.36 3.00 18.49
CA LYS A 121 15.22 3.02 19.70
C LYS A 121 14.40 3.06 21.00
N VAL A 122 13.26 3.78 21.01
CA VAL A 122 12.41 3.90 22.19
C VAL A 122 11.31 2.81 22.25
N GLY A 123 11.32 1.84 21.33
CA GLY A 123 10.37 0.73 21.31
C GLY A 123 8.91 1.15 21.03
N LYS A 124 8.70 2.28 20.35
CA LYS A 124 7.38 2.78 19.99
C LYS A 124 7.08 2.54 18.52
N ALA A 125 5.80 2.31 18.22
CA ALA A 125 5.35 2.24 16.83
C ALA A 125 5.56 3.60 16.14
N TRP A 126 6.15 3.58 14.94
CA TRP A 126 6.35 4.77 14.12
C TRP A 126 5.03 5.14 13.44
N LYS A 127 4.23 5.95 14.11
CA LYS A 127 2.93 6.45 13.64
C LYS A 127 2.66 7.85 14.17
N ARG A 128 1.97 8.66 13.35
CA ARG A 128 1.55 10.02 13.67
C ARG A 128 0.05 10.14 13.40
N GLY A 129 -0.68 10.80 14.28
CA GLY A 129 -2.09 11.09 14.12
C GLY A 129 -2.33 12.58 13.97
N TYR A 130 -3.20 12.96 13.02
CA TYR A 130 -3.68 14.33 12.84
C TYR A 130 -5.20 14.35 13.01
N LEU A 131 -5.71 15.29 13.79
CA LEU A 131 -7.14 15.54 13.89
C LEU A 131 -7.50 16.73 12.99
N LEU A 132 -8.23 16.45 11.91
CA LEU A 132 -8.74 17.47 11.01
C LEU A 132 -10.21 17.74 11.35
N TYR A 133 -10.54 18.94 11.75
CA TYR A 133 -11.90 19.31 12.15
C TYR A 133 -12.35 20.59 11.42
N GLY A 134 -13.65 20.80 11.35
CA GLY A 134 -14.28 21.95 10.68
C GLY A 134 -15.52 21.55 9.89
N PRO A 135 -16.28 22.53 9.39
CA PRO A 135 -17.50 22.28 8.61
C PRO A 135 -17.23 21.48 7.31
N PRO A 136 -18.28 20.89 6.71
CA PRO A 136 -18.16 20.26 5.39
C PRO A 136 -17.64 21.26 4.35
N GLY A 137 -16.85 20.77 3.39
CA GLY A 137 -16.32 21.62 2.30
C GLY A 137 -15.09 22.47 2.64
N THR A 138 -14.53 22.41 3.85
CA THR A 138 -13.34 23.19 4.26
C THR A 138 -12.00 22.62 3.81
N GLY A 139 -11.99 21.60 2.93
CA GLY A 139 -10.75 21.07 2.36
C GLY A 139 -10.04 20.01 3.19
N LYS A 140 -10.68 19.41 4.22
CA LYS A 140 -10.06 18.36 5.05
C LYS A 140 -9.54 17.16 4.23
N SER A 141 -10.34 16.64 3.31
CA SER A 141 -9.93 15.55 2.42
C SER A 141 -8.86 15.99 1.43
N THR A 142 -8.90 17.25 0.98
CA THR A 142 -7.88 17.83 0.12
C THR A 142 -6.52 17.92 0.83
N MET A 143 -6.55 18.23 2.13
CA MET A 143 -5.36 18.25 2.99
C MET A 143 -4.74 16.84 3.09
N ILE A 144 -5.56 15.79 3.32
CA ILE A 144 -5.09 14.40 3.35
C ILE A 144 -4.43 14.03 2.01
N ALA A 145 -5.05 14.44 0.90
CA ALA A 145 -4.51 14.20 -0.42
C ALA A 145 -3.17 14.92 -0.65
N ALA A 146 -3.04 16.17 -0.20
CA ALA A 146 -1.80 16.93 -0.29
C ALA A 146 -0.67 16.28 0.56
N MET A 147 -0.98 15.84 1.77
CA MET A 147 -0.04 15.13 2.64
C MET A 147 0.42 13.81 2.00
N ALA A 148 -0.50 13.03 1.43
CA ALA A 148 -0.18 11.78 0.74
C ALA A 148 0.69 12.01 -0.50
N ASN A 149 0.41 13.09 -1.26
CA ASN A 149 1.22 13.48 -2.41
C ASN A 149 2.62 13.92 -1.99
N PHE A 150 2.73 14.67 -0.89
CA PHE A 150 4.02 15.16 -0.38
C PHE A 150 4.92 14.02 0.12
N LEU A 151 4.35 13.04 0.82
CA LEU A 151 5.09 11.91 1.39
C LEU A 151 5.23 10.71 0.45
N ASP A 152 4.62 10.75 -0.74
CA ASP A 152 4.51 9.62 -1.68
C ASP A 152 3.88 8.37 -1.04
N TYR A 153 2.82 8.53 -0.28
CA TYR A 153 2.12 7.45 0.44
C TYR A 153 0.84 7.02 -0.27
N ASP A 154 0.51 5.75 -0.10
CA ASP A 154 -0.83 5.23 -0.41
C ASP A 154 -1.84 5.75 0.62
N VAL A 155 -3.08 5.94 0.19
CA VAL A 155 -4.18 6.40 1.04
C VAL A 155 -5.10 5.22 1.33
N TYR A 156 -5.47 5.05 2.61
CA TYR A 156 -6.46 4.07 3.03
C TYR A 156 -7.65 4.81 3.62
N ASP A 157 -8.81 4.66 2.96
CA ASP A 157 -10.08 5.16 3.45
C ASP A 157 -10.81 4.03 4.17
N ALA A 158 -10.83 4.10 5.49
CA ALA A 158 -11.50 3.08 6.32
C ALA A 158 -13.03 3.20 6.29
N GLY A 159 -13.56 4.27 5.67
CA GLY A 159 -14.98 4.61 5.74
C GLY A 159 -15.36 5.12 7.14
N GLU A 160 -16.62 5.45 7.30
CA GLU A 160 -17.18 5.71 8.63
C GLU A 160 -17.18 4.40 9.44
N PRO A 161 -16.80 4.43 10.72
CA PRO A 161 -16.97 3.26 11.57
C PRO A 161 -18.48 2.91 11.53
N ALA A 162 -18.81 1.68 11.19
CA ALA A 162 -20.18 1.20 11.29
C ALA A 162 -20.67 1.56 12.70
N ASP A 163 -21.82 2.22 12.78
CA ASP A 163 -22.39 2.71 14.03
C ASP A 163 -22.33 1.59 15.06
N LEU A 164 -21.60 1.83 16.15
CA LEU A 164 -21.49 0.89 17.28
C LEU A 164 -22.85 0.63 17.95
N ASP A 165 -23.87 1.41 17.57
CA ASP A 165 -25.24 1.28 18.07
C ASP A 165 -25.97 0.02 17.56
N ASP A 166 -25.57 -0.54 16.42
CA ASP A 166 -26.14 -1.80 15.89
C ASP A 166 -25.64 -3.06 16.62
N ILE A 167 -24.58 -2.96 17.42
CA ILE A 167 -24.04 -4.10 18.17
C ILE A 167 -24.76 -4.31 19.51
N SER A 168 -25.42 -3.27 20.03
CA SER A 168 -26.08 -3.31 21.35
C SER A 168 -27.50 -3.92 21.33
N THR A 169 -28.12 -4.09 20.15
CA THR A 169 -29.49 -4.62 20.02
C THR A 169 -29.55 -6.14 19.82
N GLY A 170 -28.42 -6.84 19.81
CA GLY A 170 -28.38 -8.30 19.64
C GLY A 170 -28.56 -9.14 20.91
N GLN A 171 -28.81 -8.52 22.09
CA GLN A 171 -29.02 -9.23 23.36
C GLN A 171 -30.42 -9.00 23.96
N GLN A 172 -31.45 -9.39 23.22
CA GLN A 172 -32.76 -9.64 23.83
C GLN A 172 -33.42 -10.79 23.08
N GLY A 173 -33.45 -11.96 23.69
CA GLY A 173 -34.24 -13.09 23.23
C GLY A 173 -33.69 -14.44 23.59
N LEU A 174 -33.54 -14.71 24.89
CA LEU A 174 -33.57 -16.06 25.45
C LEU A 174 -34.31 -15.96 26.79
N ASP A 175 -35.59 -16.10 26.68
CA ASP A 175 -36.49 -16.65 27.72
C ASP A 175 -37.12 -17.93 27.23
#